data_d3f93c77bd4b8db6dfa86802fa595834
#
_entry.id   d3f93c77bd4b8db6dfa86802fa595834
#
_cell.length_a   1.000
_cell.length_b   1.000
_cell.length_c   1.000
_cell.angle_alpha   90.00
_cell.angle_beta   90.00
_cell.angle_gamma   90.00
#
_symmetry.space_group_name_H-M   'P 1'
#
loop_
_entity.id
_entity.type
_entity.pdbx_description
1 polymer ?
#
loop_
_entity_poly.entity_id
_entity_poly.type
_entity_poly.pdbx_seq_one_letter_code
_entity_poly.pdbx_strand_id
1 'polypeptide(L)'
;MKRKLPRTRGIYIERDILESDAYWDLSGAAPQIYVVFRMKCVMVNKDVGKRRILNIINNGEITYTFVEASDNHRIPKSTFLRARDQLIKVGFIEIAEDGGCHHTTKYSISNNWRNYPEQTFERPKSGNLVGIKTRWTKDTVKSDTNNPISTVISDTNSNPNGTENDA
;
A
#
# COMPACT_ATOMS: atom_id res chain seq x y z
N MET A 1 -2.25 28.94 23.92
CA MET A 1 -1.23 28.92 22.87
C MET A 1 -0.61 27.53 22.79
N LYS A 2 -0.82 26.78 21.71
CA LYS A 2 -0.16 25.48 21.50
C LYS A 2 1.30 25.76 21.08
N ARG A 3 2.28 25.36 21.90
CA ARG A 3 3.70 25.49 21.58
C ARG A 3 3.99 24.64 20.32
N LYS A 4 4.42 25.29 19.24
CA LYS A 4 4.97 24.60 18.06
C LYS A 4 6.23 23.88 18.52
N LEU A 5 6.18 22.53 18.50
CA LEU A 5 7.36 21.71 18.77
C LEU A 5 8.44 22.01 17.71
N PRO A 6 9.70 22.17 18.13
CA PRO A 6 10.80 22.41 17.18
C PRO A 6 10.88 21.22 16.22
N ARG A 7 10.71 21.50 14.92
CA ARG A 7 10.98 20.51 13.86
C ARG A 7 12.48 20.25 13.82
N THR A 8 12.89 19.03 14.10
CA THR A 8 14.28 18.60 13.85
C THR A 8 14.54 18.70 12.35
N ARG A 9 15.66 19.33 11.97
CA ARG A 9 16.04 19.51 10.56
C ARG A 9 16.52 18.23 9.87
N GLY A 10 16.61 17.12 10.59
CA GLY A 10 17.11 15.84 10.11
C GLY A 10 16.13 14.71 10.29
N ILE A 11 16.31 13.65 9.50
CA ILE A 11 15.65 12.38 9.66
C ILE A 11 16.59 11.50 10.47
N TYR A 12 16.06 10.86 11.51
CA TYR A 12 16.81 9.89 12.28
C TYR A 12 16.42 8.48 11.87
N ILE A 13 17.39 7.71 11.38
CA ILE A 13 17.27 6.28 11.11
C ILE A 13 18.39 5.61 11.87
N GLU A 14 18.06 4.62 12.68
CA GLU A 14 19.03 3.87 13.46
C GLU A 14 19.95 3.08 12.53
N ARG A 15 21.24 2.97 12.88
CA ARG A 15 22.21 2.19 12.11
C ARG A 15 21.80 0.73 12.01
N ASP A 16 21.30 0.15 13.13
CA ASP A 16 20.85 -1.23 13.18
C ASP A 16 19.77 -1.55 12.13
N ILE A 17 18.94 -0.55 11.79
CA ILE A 17 17.93 -0.68 10.73
C ILE A 17 18.60 -0.86 9.38
N LEU A 18 19.57 0.02 9.08
CA LEU A 18 20.26 0.02 7.78
C LEU A 18 21.17 -1.20 7.58
N GLU A 19 21.62 -1.81 8.66
CA GLU A 19 22.47 -3.00 8.66
C GLU A 19 21.66 -4.30 8.76
N SER A 20 20.32 -4.22 8.91
CA SER A 20 19.46 -5.40 9.05
C SER A 20 19.16 -6.09 7.73
N ASP A 21 19.00 -7.41 7.75
CA ASP A 21 18.55 -8.21 6.61
C ASP A 21 17.18 -7.73 6.10
N ALA A 22 16.30 -7.32 7.03
CA ALA A 22 15.00 -6.76 6.71
C ALA A 22 15.09 -5.53 5.80
N TYR A 23 16.10 -4.67 5.99
CA TYR A 23 16.31 -3.48 5.16
C TYR A 23 16.91 -3.83 3.80
N TRP A 24 17.86 -4.76 3.77
CA TRP A 24 18.51 -5.18 2.53
C TRP A 24 17.60 -6.00 1.61
N ASP A 25 16.60 -6.67 2.16
CA ASP A 25 15.58 -7.36 1.39
C ASP A 25 14.52 -6.43 0.78
N LEU A 26 14.51 -5.14 1.16
CA LEU A 26 13.62 -4.17 0.54
C LEU A 26 14.02 -3.92 -0.91
N SER A 27 13.04 -3.91 -1.79
CA SER A 27 13.26 -3.71 -3.23
C SER A 27 12.45 -2.53 -3.79
N GLY A 28 12.88 -2.04 -4.94
CA GLY A 28 12.20 -0.99 -5.68
C GLY A 28 12.03 0.30 -4.86
N ALA A 29 10.81 0.76 -4.69
CA ALA A 29 10.50 2.01 -3.97
C ALA A 29 10.35 1.84 -2.45
N ALA A 30 10.44 0.61 -1.90
CA ALA A 30 10.17 0.37 -0.49
C ALA A 30 11.15 1.11 0.45
N PRO A 31 12.47 1.13 0.22
CA PRO A 31 13.38 1.91 1.03
C PRO A 31 13.05 3.41 1.02
N GLN A 32 12.70 3.97 -0.14
CA GLN A 32 12.34 5.38 -0.27
C GLN A 32 11.07 5.70 0.50
N ILE A 33 10.05 4.84 0.38
CA ILE A 33 8.78 4.98 1.09
C ILE A 33 9.01 4.87 2.61
N TYR A 34 9.89 3.99 3.07
CA TYR A 34 10.27 3.92 4.48
C TYR A 34 10.87 5.23 4.97
N VAL A 35 11.78 5.84 4.21
CA VAL A 35 12.35 7.16 4.53
C VAL A 35 11.24 8.20 4.66
N VAL A 36 10.25 8.22 3.76
CA VAL A 36 9.12 9.15 3.85
C VAL A 36 8.29 8.91 5.13
N PHE A 37 8.04 7.66 5.52
CA PHE A 37 7.41 7.36 6.80
C PHE A 37 8.21 7.92 7.98
N ARG A 38 9.54 7.79 7.96
CA ARG A 38 10.42 8.36 8.99
C ARG A 38 10.40 9.90 8.99
N MET A 39 10.29 10.54 7.81
CA MET A 39 10.13 12.00 7.71
C MET A 39 8.83 12.51 8.35
N LYS A 40 7.78 11.70 8.31
CA LYS A 40 6.46 12.03 8.90
C LYS A 40 6.41 11.78 10.41
N CYS A 41 7.40 11.12 10.98
CA CYS A 41 7.49 10.92 12.42
C CYS A 41 7.80 12.25 13.12
N VAL A 42 7.05 12.55 14.15
CA VAL A 42 7.35 13.64 15.08
C VAL A 42 8.13 13.07 16.23
N MET A 43 9.43 13.38 16.28
CA MET A 43 10.33 12.87 17.29
C MET A 43 10.55 13.92 18.38
N VAL A 44 10.55 13.46 19.62
CA VAL A 44 10.85 14.27 20.80
C VAL A 44 11.90 13.57 21.63
N ASN A 45 12.88 14.33 22.10
CA ASN A 45 13.84 13.83 23.07
C ASN A 45 13.13 13.63 24.42
N LYS A 46 13.13 12.39 24.90
CA LYS A 46 12.69 12.05 26.24
C LYS A 46 13.91 11.76 27.09
N ASP A 47 14.07 12.53 28.15
CA ASP A 47 15.12 12.26 29.12
C ASP A 47 14.68 11.11 30.02
N VAL A 48 15.43 9.98 29.97
CA VAL A 48 15.22 8.83 30.84
C VAL A 48 16.48 8.67 31.68
N GLY A 49 16.46 9.27 32.87
CA GLY A 49 17.63 9.36 33.73
C GLY A 49 18.74 10.18 33.05
N LYS A 50 19.93 9.57 32.86
CA LYS A 50 21.08 10.21 32.20
C LYS A 50 21.12 10.02 30.67
N ARG A 51 20.13 9.31 30.10
CA ARG A 51 20.08 8.99 28.67
C ARG A 51 18.97 9.78 27.98
N ARG A 52 19.27 10.28 26.78
CA ARG A 52 18.27 10.85 25.87
C ARG A 52 17.82 9.78 24.92
N ILE A 53 16.50 9.53 24.89
CA ILE A 53 15.89 8.59 23.98
C ILE A 53 14.98 9.37 23.03
N LEU A 54 15.13 9.14 21.73
CA LEU A 54 14.23 9.65 20.73
C LEU A 54 12.92 8.85 20.77
N ASN A 55 11.82 9.53 21.07
CA ASN A 55 10.50 8.92 21.09
C ASN A 55 9.63 9.51 19.96
N ILE A 56 8.92 8.64 19.23
CA ILE A 56 7.96 9.04 18.20
C ILE A 56 6.63 9.29 18.90
N ILE A 57 6.18 10.56 18.93
CA ILE A 57 4.97 10.93 19.66
C ILE A 57 3.68 10.76 18.83
N ASN A 58 3.77 10.69 17.51
CA ASN A 58 2.67 10.46 16.59
C ASN A 58 2.63 9.04 16.02
N ASN A 59 3.23 8.07 16.72
CA ASN A 59 3.18 6.68 16.30
C ASN A 59 1.73 6.16 16.35
N GLY A 60 1.28 5.53 15.28
CA GLY A 60 -0.13 5.15 15.10
C GLY A 60 -1.01 6.23 14.46
N GLU A 61 -0.50 7.46 14.29
CA GLU A 61 -1.21 8.57 13.64
C GLU A 61 -0.53 9.01 12.33
N ILE A 62 0.43 8.24 11.85
CA ILE A 62 1.18 8.57 10.64
C ILE A 62 0.31 8.25 9.42
N THR A 63 0.09 9.23 8.57
CA THR A 63 -0.66 9.06 7.32
C THR A 63 0.25 9.25 6.12
N TYR A 64 0.17 8.35 5.16
CA TYR A 64 0.82 8.49 3.87
C TYR A 64 -0.01 7.77 2.81
N THR A 65 -0.55 8.55 1.88
CA THR A 65 -1.48 8.05 0.86
C THR A 65 -0.79 7.84 -0.47
N PHE A 66 -1.38 7.02 -1.34
CA PHE A 66 -0.88 6.84 -2.70
C PHE A 66 -1.01 8.13 -3.54
N VAL A 67 -1.96 8.99 -3.23
CA VAL A 67 -2.12 10.31 -3.88
C VAL A 67 -0.93 11.18 -3.53
N GLU A 68 -0.61 11.30 -2.24
CA GLU A 68 0.55 12.04 -1.78
C GLU A 68 1.88 11.48 -2.35
N ALA A 69 1.99 10.15 -2.46
CA ALA A 69 3.15 9.49 -3.04
C ALA A 69 3.29 9.81 -4.54
N SER A 70 2.19 9.87 -5.27
CA SER A 70 2.18 10.26 -6.67
C SER A 70 2.56 11.72 -6.87
N ASP A 71 1.92 12.61 -6.12
CA ASP A 71 2.05 14.06 -6.31
C ASP A 71 3.43 14.59 -5.87
N ASN A 72 3.90 14.13 -4.71
CA ASN A 72 5.14 14.66 -4.12
C ASN A 72 6.39 13.87 -4.52
N HIS A 73 6.26 12.57 -4.80
CA HIS A 73 7.41 11.69 -5.00
C HIS A 73 7.37 10.95 -6.35
N ARG A 74 6.36 11.19 -7.20
CA ARG A 74 6.18 10.56 -8.52
C ARG A 74 6.15 9.02 -8.45
N ILE A 75 5.62 8.47 -7.34
CA ILE A 75 5.50 7.03 -7.14
C ILE A 75 4.10 6.59 -7.57
N PRO A 76 3.98 5.73 -8.61
CA PRO A 76 2.68 5.21 -9.06
C PRO A 76 1.95 4.44 -7.96
N LYS A 77 0.61 4.45 -7.98
CA LYS A 77 -0.24 3.77 -6.99
C LYS A 77 0.13 2.30 -6.80
N SER A 78 0.33 1.56 -7.89
CA SER A 78 0.69 0.13 -7.81
C SER A 78 2.03 -0.11 -7.13
N THR A 79 3.01 0.76 -7.44
CA THR A 79 4.34 0.73 -6.82
C THR A 79 4.26 1.07 -5.33
N PHE A 80 3.48 2.10 -4.98
CA PHE A 80 3.24 2.47 -3.58
C PHE A 80 2.63 1.31 -2.78
N LEU A 81 1.56 0.69 -3.30
CA LEU A 81 0.88 -0.41 -2.61
C LEU A 81 1.82 -1.61 -2.40
N ARG A 82 2.57 -1.99 -3.43
CA ARG A 82 3.55 -3.09 -3.35
C ARG A 82 4.63 -2.80 -2.31
N ALA A 83 5.19 -1.61 -2.34
CA ALA A 83 6.24 -1.21 -1.41
C ALA A 83 5.73 -1.12 0.04
N ARG A 84 4.53 -0.60 0.25
CA ARG A 84 3.86 -0.60 1.56
C ARG A 84 3.67 -2.02 2.10
N ASP A 85 3.15 -2.91 1.27
CA ASP A 85 2.91 -4.29 1.69
C ASP A 85 4.23 -5.03 1.99
N GLN A 86 5.31 -4.68 1.28
CA GLN A 86 6.65 -5.18 1.58
C GLN A 86 7.16 -4.66 2.93
N LEU A 87 6.97 -3.37 3.23
CA LEU A 87 7.36 -2.80 4.53
C LEU A 87 6.59 -3.42 5.70
N ILE A 88 5.32 -3.76 5.50
CA ILE A 88 4.51 -4.49 6.48
C ILE A 88 5.08 -5.90 6.66
N LYS A 89 5.35 -6.60 5.57
CA LYS A 89 5.85 -7.98 5.57
C LYS A 89 7.15 -8.13 6.36
N VAL A 90 8.07 -7.19 6.22
CA VAL A 90 9.35 -7.22 6.95
C VAL A 90 9.26 -6.60 8.35
N GLY A 91 8.12 -6.03 8.74
CA GLY A 91 7.88 -5.52 10.09
C GLY A 91 8.40 -4.11 10.38
N PHE A 92 8.63 -3.27 9.36
CA PHE A 92 9.01 -1.87 9.56
C PHE A 92 7.83 -0.96 9.89
N ILE A 93 6.66 -1.27 9.34
CA ILE A 93 5.43 -0.52 9.60
C ILE A 93 4.27 -1.47 9.87
N GLU A 94 3.28 -0.98 10.59
CA GLU A 94 2.02 -1.65 10.84
C GLU A 94 0.86 -0.73 10.50
N ILE A 95 -0.29 -1.31 10.17
CA ILE A 95 -1.53 -0.55 10.03
C ILE A 95 -2.14 -0.39 11.42
N ALA A 96 -2.13 0.83 11.94
CA ALA A 96 -2.75 1.18 13.22
C ALA A 96 -4.26 1.32 13.07
N GLU A 97 -4.71 1.92 11.95
CA GLU A 97 -6.12 2.08 11.61
C GLU A 97 -6.29 1.94 10.10
N ASP A 98 -7.10 0.98 9.65
CA ASP A 98 -7.32 0.78 8.22
C ASP A 98 -8.21 1.89 7.66
N GLY A 99 -7.83 2.40 6.51
CA GLY A 99 -8.56 3.45 5.81
C GLY A 99 -9.89 2.94 5.25
N GLY A 100 -10.85 3.85 5.15
CA GLY A 100 -12.17 3.57 4.61
C GLY A 100 -12.65 4.67 3.67
N CYS A 101 -13.95 4.72 3.46
CA CYS A 101 -14.57 5.68 2.54
C CYS A 101 -14.36 7.14 2.98
N HIS A 102 -14.20 7.39 4.28
CA HIS A 102 -14.15 8.74 4.85
C HIS A 102 -12.88 9.04 5.66
N HIS A 103 -11.95 8.11 5.75
CA HIS A 103 -10.71 8.30 6.50
C HIS A 103 -9.53 7.61 5.85
N THR A 104 -8.35 8.16 6.05
CA THR A 104 -7.10 7.62 5.53
C THR A 104 -6.53 6.56 6.45
N THR A 105 -5.83 5.57 5.87
CA THR A 105 -5.09 4.59 6.64
C THR A 105 -4.04 5.29 7.51
N LYS A 106 -4.00 4.93 8.79
CA LYS A 106 -2.97 5.34 9.73
C LYS A 106 -1.97 4.21 9.96
N TYR A 107 -0.73 4.59 10.12
CA TYR A 107 0.38 3.67 10.28
C TYR A 107 1.14 3.94 11.56
N SER A 108 1.77 2.89 12.08
CA SER A 108 2.78 2.96 13.13
C SER A 108 4.12 2.45 12.61
N ILE A 109 5.21 3.05 13.08
CA ILE A 109 6.54 2.48 12.94
C ILE A 109 6.67 1.34 13.94
N SER A 110 7.11 0.19 13.44
CA SER A 110 7.26 -1.02 14.23
C SER A 110 8.74 -1.42 14.35
N ASN A 111 9.04 -2.16 15.39
CA ASN A 111 10.37 -2.76 15.62
C ASN A 111 10.37 -4.28 15.32
N ASN A 112 9.31 -4.79 14.72
CA ASN A 112 9.14 -6.21 14.42
C ASN A 112 10.15 -6.72 13.38
N TRP A 113 10.75 -5.82 12.60
CA TRP A 113 11.84 -6.12 11.67
C TRP A 113 13.03 -6.83 12.34
N ARG A 114 13.18 -6.72 13.68
CA ARG A 114 14.21 -7.42 14.44
C ARG A 114 14.03 -8.94 14.46
N ASN A 115 12.81 -9.40 14.21
CA ASN A 115 12.45 -10.82 14.15
C ASN A 115 12.48 -11.39 12.71
N TYR A 116 12.82 -10.55 11.73
CA TYR A 116 12.99 -10.97 10.35
C TYR A 116 14.37 -11.63 10.16
N PRO A 117 14.52 -12.70 9.35
CA PRO A 117 13.51 -13.32 8.48
C PRO A 117 12.65 -14.41 9.15
N GLU A 118 12.88 -14.72 10.41
CA GLU A 118 12.22 -15.81 11.15
C GLU A 118 10.70 -15.58 11.23
N GLN A 119 10.29 -14.32 11.31
CA GLN A 119 8.89 -13.93 11.36
C GLN A 119 8.59 -12.92 10.26
N THR A 120 7.53 -13.18 9.48
CA THR A 120 6.97 -12.25 8.51
C THR A 120 5.57 -11.85 8.91
N PHE A 121 5.17 -10.63 8.52
CA PHE A 121 3.90 -10.06 8.93
C PHE A 121 2.99 -9.89 7.70
N GLU A 122 1.71 -10.08 7.88
CA GLU A 122 0.74 -9.87 6.82
C GLU A 122 -0.13 -8.66 7.14
N ARG A 123 -0.58 -8.00 6.08
CA ARG A 123 -1.61 -6.98 6.22
C ARG A 123 -2.87 -7.61 6.80
N PRO A 124 -3.50 -6.99 7.81
CA PRO A 124 -4.83 -7.41 8.26
C PRO A 124 -5.78 -7.43 7.06
N LYS A 125 -6.44 -8.57 6.84
CA LYS A 125 -7.46 -8.65 5.77
C LYS A 125 -8.55 -7.64 6.10
N SER A 126 -8.78 -6.71 5.18
CA SER A 126 -9.90 -5.76 5.28
C SER A 126 -11.21 -6.56 5.36
N GLY A 127 -11.76 -6.69 6.55
CA GLY A 127 -12.95 -7.52 6.79
C GLY A 127 -13.21 -7.86 8.25
N ASN A 128 -12.22 -7.71 9.13
CA ASN A 128 -12.40 -7.93 10.57
C ASN A 128 -12.74 -6.66 11.36
N LEU A 129 -13.32 -5.66 10.71
CA LEU A 129 -14.03 -4.62 11.43
C LEU A 129 -15.38 -5.20 11.86
N VAL A 130 -15.38 -5.79 13.05
CA VAL A 130 -16.59 -6.16 13.77
C VAL A 130 -17.49 -4.92 13.82
N GLY A 131 -18.58 -4.92 13.03
CA GLY A 131 -19.71 -4.03 13.26
C GLY A 131 -20.15 -3.09 12.16
N ILE A 132 -19.46 -2.96 11.03
CA ILE A 132 -20.02 -2.19 9.91
C ILE A 132 -20.38 -3.17 8.80
N LYS A 133 -21.65 -3.58 8.76
CA LYS A 133 -22.24 -4.20 7.58
C LYS A 133 -22.08 -3.21 6.44
N THR A 134 -21.09 -3.44 5.58
CA THR A 134 -20.98 -2.73 4.31
C THR A 134 -22.21 -3.05 3.50
N ARG A 135 -23.11 -2.08 3.36
CA ARG A 135 -24.38 -2.13 2.63
C ARG A 135 -24.18 -2.22 1.10
N TRP A 136 -23.00 -2.62 0.68
CA TRP A 136 -22.65 -2.90 -0.70
C TRP A 136 -22.36 -4.38 -0.88
N THR A 137 -23.36 -5.23 -0.54
CA THR A 137 -23.45 -6.51 -1.22
C THR A 137 -23.73 -6.15 -2.67
N LYS A 138 -22.80 -6.50 -3.55
CA LYS A 138 -23.08 -6.59 -4.97
C LYS A 138 -24.32 -7.44 -5.11
N ASP A 139 -25.44 -6.79 -5.42
CA ASP A 139 -26.55 -7.54 -5.97
C ASP A 139 -25.98 -8.19 -7.24
N THR A 140 -25.83 -9.47 -7.14
CA THR A 140 -25.44 -10.36 -8.20
C THR A 140 -26.38 -10.10 -9.34
N VAL A 141 -25.90 -9.45 -10.39
CA VAL A 141 -26.58 -9.47 -11.68
C VAL A 141 -26.64 -10.93 -12.06
N LYS A 142 -27.78 -11.56 -11.82
CA LYS A 142 -28.11 -12.84 -12.41
C LYS A 142 -28.15 -12.59 -13.92
N SER A 143 -27.09 -12.97 -14.60
CA SER A 143 -27.11 -13.14 -16.03
C SER A 143 -28.04 -14.30 -16.31
N ASP A 144 -29.26 -14.00 -16.72
CA ASP A 144 -30.15 -14.96 -17.32
C ASP A 144 -29.56 -15.42 -18.65
N THR A 145 -28.77 -16.47 -18.58
CA THR A 145 -28.35 -17.25 -19.75
C THR A 145 -29.40 -18.31 -19.99
N ASN A 146 -30.51 -17.92 -20.55
CA ASN A 146 -31.44 -18.82 -21.24
C ASN A 146 -31.94 -18.12 -22.49
N ASN A 147 -31.16 -18.23 -23.54
CA ASN A 147 -31.69 -18.03 -24.89
C ASN A 147 -31.18 -19.19 -25.76
N PRO A 148 -32.07 -20.11 -26.15
CA PRO A 148 -31.70 -21.18 -27.06
C PRO A 148 -31.49 -20.59 -28.46
N ILE A 149 -30.32 -20.78 -28.98
CA ILE A 149 -29.96 -20.43 -30.37
C ILE A 149 -30.78 -21.33 -31.29
N SER A 150 -31.75 -20.73 -31.92
CA SER A 150 -32.42 -21.30 -33.10
C SER A 150 -31.45 -21.32 -34.26
N THR A 151 -31.07 -22.50 -34.63
CA THR A 151 -30.38 -22.84 -35.89
C THR A 151 -31.26 -22.45 -37.05
N VAL A 152 -30.80 -21.48 -37.85
CA VAL A 152 -31.29 -21.31 -39.23
C VAL A 152 -30.13 -21.45 -40.18
N ILE A 153 -30.08 -22.58 -40.81
CA ILE A 153 -29.30 -22.90 -41.98
C ILE A 153 -29.99 -22.17 -43.17
N SER A 154 -29.26 -21.39 -43.88
CA SER A 154 -29.64 -21.04 -45.25
C SER A 154 -28.40 -20.89 -46.12
N ASP A 155 -28.36 -21.78 -47.05
CA ASP A 155 -27.45 -22.02 -48.11
C ASP A 155 -27.22 -20.87 -49.06
N THR A 156 -26.13 -21.02 -49.81
CA THR A 156 -25.87 -20.62 -51.17
C THR A 156 -25.65 -19.13 -51.46
N ASN A 157 -24.49 -18.74 -51.90
CA ASN A 157 -24.28 -18.59 -53.33
C ASN A 157 -22.81 -18.39 -53.69
N SER A 158 -22.38 -19.26 -54.61
CA SER A 158 -21.22 -19.19 -55.46
C SER A 158 -21.22 -17.92 -56.32
N ASN A 159 -20.07 -17.31 -56.54
CA ASN A 159 -19.69 -16.98 -57.90
C ASN A 159 -18.22 -16.59 -58.04
N PRO A 160 -17.52 -17.13 -59.01
CA PRO A 160 -16.17 -16.81 -59.36
C PRO A 160 -16.12 -15.82 -60.54
N ASN A 161 -15.12 -14.98 -60.56
CA ASN A 161 -14.49 -14.36 -61.71
C ASN A 161 -13.40 -13.44 -61.15
N GLY A 162 -12.13 -13.61 -61.39
CA GLY A 162 -11.53 -13.79 -62.70
C GLY A 162 -11.29 -12.43 -63.36
N THR A 163 -10.10 -11.91 -63.25
CA THR A 163 -9.38 -11.32 -64.37
C THR A 163 -7.98 -10.87 -63.94
N GLU A 164 -7.02 -11.47 -64.59
CA GLU A 164 -5.67 -10.99 -64.84
C GLU A 164 -5.65 -9.58 -65.45
N ASN A 165 -4.57 -8.88 -65.26
CA ASN A 165 -3.76 -8.13 -66.24
C ASN A 165 -2.71 -7.36 -65.46
N ASP A 166 -1.45 -7.76 -65.57
CA ASP A 166 -0.40 -7.28 -66.49
C ASP A 166 -0.31 -5.72 -66.61
N ALA A 167 0.73 -5.21 -66.06
CA ALA A 167 1.76 -4.34 -66.62
C ALA A 167 2.71 -3.87 -65.54
#